data_7ebc52481d7f17c836a6abb5383e789c
#
_entry.id   7ebc52481d7f17c836a6abb5383e789c
#
_cell.length_a   1.000
_cell.length_b   1.000
_cell.length_c   1.000
_cell.angle_alpha   90.00
_cell.angle_beta   90.00
_cell.angle_gamma   90.00
#
_symmetry.space_group_name_H-M   'P 1'
#
loop_
_entity.id
_entity.type
_entity.pdbx_description
1 polymer ?
#
loop_
_entity_poly.entity_id
_entity_poly.type
_entity_poly.pdbx_seq_one_letter_code
_entity_poly.pdbx_strand_id
1 'polypeptide(L)'
;SRMTAITRALSGHAHVVTETRVARLARNDQSWSLFSTAGSHLGDFDAVIVTAPPAQARELLADSGLDALASHLDEPVSRVLPCWAVAAHFPVSPWPHHEGMRCKHPALFWVANNSSKPGRDDEGQWWVLHASPAWTEDNVDTPAEEVAEKLLAAFRETTGFDTGPDEVVTHRWLYARSEGGEHPGHLWFPDYKIGLAGDWLSGGRVEGAFDSACGLVAELTTAPTTQ
;
A
#
# COMPACT_ATOMS: atom_id res chain seq x y z
N SER A 1 -4.10 3.78 -19.24
CA SER A 1 -4.43 4.57 -18.02
C SER A 1 -3.49 4.18 -16.89
N ARG A 2 -3.14 5.13 -16.03
CA ARG A 2 -2.26 4.87 -14.88
C ARG A 2 -3.11 4.49 -13.67
N MET A 3 -2.60 3.62 -12.78
CA MET A 3 -3.27 3.26 -11.50
C MET A 3 -3.62 4.48 -10.65
N THR A 4 -2.83 5.56 -10.76
CA THR A 4 -3.06 6.84 -10.07
C THR A 4 -4.19 7.69 -10.67
N ALA A 5 -4.93 7.23 -11.69
CA ALA A 5 -5.99 8.04 -12.30
C ALA A 5 -7.16 8.31 -11.35
N ILE A 6 -7.56 7.30 -10.58
CA ILE A 6 -8.65 7.41 -9.59
C ILE A 6 -8.25 8.38 -8.47
N THR A 7 -7.09 8.16 -7.85
CA THR A 7 -6.60 9.00 -6.75
C THR A 7 -6.40 10.44 -7.20
N ARG A 8 -5.94 10.66 -8.44
CA ARG A 8 -5.78 11.99 -9.02
C ARG A 8 -7.12 12.69 -9.25
N ALA A 9 -8.15 11.95 -9.67
CA ALA A 9 -9.49 12.52 -9.82
C ALA A 9 -10.09 12.92 -8.47
N LEU A 10 -9.93 12.07 -7.45
CA LEU A 10 -10.43 12.32 -6.09
C LEU A 10 -9.68 13.47 -5.40
N SER A 11 -8.35 13.57 -5.60
CA SER A 11 -7.51 14.59 -4.95
C SER A 11 -7.83 16.03 -5.40
N GLY A 12 -8.55 16.21 -6.52
CA GLY A 12 -9.00 17.53 -6.98
C GLY A 12 -9.96 18.27 -6.03
N HIS A 13 -10.49 17.56 -5.03
CA HIS A 13 -11.39 18.11 -4.00
C HIS A 13 -10.68 18.39 -2.67
N ALA A 14 -9.37 18.19 -2.58
CA ALA A 14 -8.60 18.36 -1.35
C ALA A 14 -7.33 19.18 -1.60
N HIS A 15 -6.86 19.90 -0.56
CA HIS A 15 -5.52 20.48 -0.58
C HIS A 15 -4.48 19.38 -0.33
N VAL A 16 -3.70 19.05 -1.35
CA VAL A 16 -2.71 17.98 -1.29
C VAL A 16 -1.31 18.58 -1.13
N VAL A 17 -0.61 18.20 -0.06
CA VAL A 17 0.80 18.52 0.16
C VAL A 17 1.63 17.26 -0.06
N THR A 18 2.49 17.28 -1.07
CA THR A 18 3.38 16.16 -1.42
C THR A 18 4.75 16.33 -0.77
N GLU A 19 5.58 15.27 -0.81
CA GLU A 19 6.96 15.26 -0.30
C GLU A 19 7.07 15.69 1.17
N THR A 20 5.98 15.47 1.94
CA THR A 20 5.89 15.91 3.33
C THR A 20 5.46 14.73 4.20
N ARG A 21 6.38 14.22 5.02
CA ARG A 21 6.09 13.18 6.01
C ARG A 21 5.71 13.83 7.34
N VAL A 22 4.51 13.51 7.84
CA VAL A 22 4.12 13.81 9.22
C VAL A 22 4.80 12.81 10.14
N ALA A 23 5.57 13.31 11.11
CA ALA A 23 6.31 12.47 12.05
C ALA A 23 5.73 12.51 13.46
N ARG A 24 4.99 13.58 13.82
CA ARG A 24 4.43 13.71 15.16
C ARG A 24 3.16 14.55 15.15
N LEU A 25 2.22 14.14 16.00
CA LEU A 25 1.03 14.88 16.37
C LEU A 25 1.22 15.44 17.78
N ALA A 26 0.84 16.69 18.01
CA ALA A 26 0.81 17.27 19.35
C ALA A 26 -0.57 17.84 19.62
N ARG A 27 -1.17 17.48 20.77
CA ARG A 27 -2.48 17.99 21.14
C ARG A 27 -2.38 19.39 21.71
N ASN A 28 -3.18 20.30 21.16
CA ASN A 28 -3.46 21.61 21.71
C ASN A 28 -4.92 21.61 22.12
N ASP A 29 -5.28 22.06 23.30
CA ASP A 29 -6.64 22.11 23.85
C ASP A 29 -7.71 21.29 23.10
N GLN A 30 -8.17 21.76 21.92
CA GLN A 30 -9.21 21.16 21.10
C GLN A 30 -8.76 20.72 19.70
N SER A 31 -7.48 20.92 19.34
CA SER A 31 -6.91 20.68 18.01
C SER A 31 -5.63 19.85 18.05
N TRP A 32 -5.14 19.46 16.89
CA TRP A 32 -3.89 18.75 16.68
C TRP A 32 -2.95 19.59 15.85
N SER A 33 -1.76 19.87 16.39
CA SER A 33 -0.63 20.41 15.62
C SER A 33 0.16 19.27 14.98
N LEU A 34 0.40 19.34 13.68
CA LEU A 34 1.18 18.37 12.92
C LEU A 34 2.61 18.86 12.71
N PHE A 35 3.57 17.96 12.84
CA PHE A 35 4.99 18.25 12.63
C PHE A 35 5.61 17.27 11.63
N SER A 36 6.47 17.81 10.75
CA SER A 36 7.25 17.03 9.81
C SER A 36 8.44 16.34 10.48
N THR A 37 9.11 15.43 9.73
CA THR A 37 10.39 14.81 10.15
C THR A 37 11.51 15.82 10.40
N ALA A 38 11.44 17.00 9.78
CA ALA A 38 12.38 18.12 10.03
C ALA A 38 11.97 18.98 11.23
N GLY A 39 10.88 18.64 11.94
CA GLY A 39 10.35 19.42 13.05
C GLY A 39 9.55 20.66 12.65
N SER A 40 9.29 20.87 11.36
CA SER A 40 8.50 22.02 10.89
C SER A 40 7.02 21.83 11.24
N HIS A 41 6.38 22.89 11.74
CA HIS A 41 4.93 22.92 11.96
C HIS A 41 4.19 22.94 10.61
N LEU A 42 3.26 22.00 10.43
CA LEU A 42 2.51 21.79 9.18
C LEU A 42 1.09 22.36 9.21
N GLY A 43 0.62 22.73 10.40
CA GLY A 43 -0.72 23.30 10.61
C GLY A 43 -1.41 22.70 11.84
N ASP A 44 -2.55 23.32 12.19
CA ASP A 44 -3.43 22.91 13.27
C ASP A 44 -4.78 22.43 12.68
N PHE A 45 -5.30 21.31 13.20
CA PHE A 45 -6.46 20.64 12.65
C PHE A 45 -7.40 20.14 13.75
N ASP A 46 -8.71 20.24 13.53
CA ASP A 46 -9.74 19.83 14.49
C ASP A 46 -9.81 18.30 14.64
N ALA A 47 -9.48 17.56 13.60
CA ALA A 47 -9.42 16.10 13.58
C ALA A 47 -8.30 15.62 12.66
N VAL A 48 -7.79 14.41 12.91
CA VAL A 48 -6.75 13.78 12.09
C VAL A 48 -7.24 12.42 11.63
N ILE A 49 -7.16 12.16 10.32
CA ILE A 49 -7.39 10.84 9.75
C ILE A 49 -6.07 10.29 9.23
N VAL A 50 -5.63 9.15 9.78
CA VAL A 50 -4.41 8.47 9.38
C VAL A 50 -4.77 7.34 8.42
N THR A 51 -4.25 7.40 7.19
CA THR A 51 -4.47 6.40 6.14
C THR A 51 -3.20 5.65 5.76
N ALA A 52 -2.16 5.79 6.58
CA ALA A 52 -0.90 5.09 6.40
C ALA A 52 -1.05 3.57 6.63
N PRO A 53 -0.14 2.73 6.11
CA PRO A 53 -0.05 1.32 6.48
C PRO A 53 0.03 1.13 8.00
N PRO A 54 -0.49 0.02 8.56
CA PRO A 54 -0.67 -0.11 10.01
C PRO A 54 0.62 0.06 10.81
N ALA A 55 1.77 -0.40 10.32
CA ALA A 55 3.05 -0.21 11.00
C ALA A 55 3.44 1.27 11.09
N GLN A 56 3.25 2.03 10.01
CA GLN A 56 3.55 3.47 9.98
C GLN A 56 2.55 4.28 10.80
N ALA A 57 1.27 3.90 10.79
CA ALA A 57 0.26 4.52 11.63
C ALA A 57 0.56 4.28 13.11
N ARG A 58 0.97 3.06 13.47
CA ARG A 58 1.39 2.70 14.84
C ARG A 58 2.58 3.52 15.30
N GLU A 59 3.63 3.61 14.48
CA GLU A 59 4.82 4.45 14.73
C GLU A 59 4.41 5.90 14.98
N LEU A 60 3.62 6.50 14.08
CA LEU A 60 3.16 7.89 14.23
C LEU A 60 2.39 8.13 15.53
N LEU A 61 1.50 7.21 15.91
CA LEU A 61 0.73 7.33 17.15
C LEU A 61 1.63 7.18 18.40
N ALA A 62 2.55 6.20 18.40
CA ALA A 62 3.50 6.01 19.50
C ALA A 62 4.45 7.22 19.66
N ASP A 63 5.02 7.72 18.58
CA ASP A 63 5.90 8.91 18.58
C ASP A 63 5.15 10.20 19.00
N SER A 64 3.83 10.17 18.95
CA SER A 64 2.95 11.25 19.43
C SER A 64 2.48 11.08 20.88
N GLY A 65 2.96 10.03 21.59
CA GLY A 65 2.55 9.73 22.97
C GLY A 65 1.13 9.16 23.08
N LEU A 66 0.61 8.54 22.01
CA LEU A 66 -0.72 7.97 21.91
C LEU A 66 -0.65 6.43 21.98
N ASP A 67 0.11 5.89 22.94
CA ASP A 67 0.37 4.45 23.08
C ASP A 67 -0.92 3.61 23.18
N ALA A 68 -1.95 4.12 23.85
CA ALA A 68 -3.24 3.45 23.94
C ALA A 68 -3.91 3.26 22.56
N LEU A 69 -3.77 4.24 21.66
CA LEU A 69 -4.27 4.14 20.30
C LEU A 69 -3.35 3.25 19.44
N ALA A 70 -2.04 3.38 19.62
CA ALA A 70 -1.05 2.59 18.90
C ALA A 70 -1.24 1.09 19.15
N SER A 71 -1.61 0.68 20.37
CA SER A 71 -1.83 -0.74 20.72
C SER A 71 -2.97 -1.41 19.93
N HIS A 72 -3.94 -0.65 19.43
CA HIS A 72 -4.99 -1.19 18.55
C HIS A 72 -4.43 -1.68 17.20
N LEU A 73 -3.19 -1.31 16.87
CA LEU A 73 -2.53 -1.65 15.62
C LEU A 73 -1.56 -2.84 15.73
N ASP A 74 -1.35 -3.39 16.95
CA ASP A 74 -0.41 -4.51 17.13
C ASP A 74 -0.82 -5.74 16.33
N GLU A 75 -2.10 -6.09 16.35
CA GLU A 75 -2.64 -7.21 15.56
C GLU A 75 -2.68 -6.91 14.06
N PRO A 76 -3.20 -5.76 13.56
CA PRO A 76 -3.08 -5.39 12.16
C PRO A 76 -1.64 -5.39 11.63
N VAL A 77 -0.67 -4.92 12.40
CA VAL A 77 0.76 -4.94 12.00
C VAL A 77 1.25 -6.37 11.79
N SER A 78 0.88 -7.31 12.67
CA SER A 78 1.30 -8.71 12.58
C SER A 78 0.78 -9.45 11.34
N ARG A 79 -0.24 -8.90 10.67
CA ARG A 79 -0.87 -9.47 9.48
C ARG A 79 -0.36 -8.91 8.17
N VAL A 80 0.52 -7.91 8.22
CA VAL A 80 1.06 -7.30 7.00
C VAL A 80 2.12 -8.20 6.39
N LEU A 81 1.94 -8.49 5.11
CA LEU A 81 2.83 -9.32 4.33
C LEU A 81 3.62 -8.47 3.33
N PRO A 82 4.94 -8.68 3.22
CA PRO A 82 5.76 -8.04 2.20
C PRO A 82 5.58 -8.72 0.84
N CYS A 83 6.00 -8.03 -0.24
CA CYS A 83 6.04 -8.58 -1.57
C CYS A 83 7.21 -8.00 -2.37
N TRP A 84 8.09 -8.85 -2.86
CA TRP A 84 8.99 -8.49 -3.94
C TRP A 84 8.22 -8.45 -5.27
N ALA A 85 8.45 -7.41 -6.04
CA ALA A 85 7.88 -7.24 -7.37
C ALA A 85 8.98 -6.93 -8.38
N VAL A 86 8.94 -7.61 -9.52
CA VAL A 86 9.83 -7.37 -10.66
C VAL A 86 8.97 -6.95 -11.84
N ALA A 87 9.22 -5.78 -12.40
CA ALA A 87 8.71 -5.38 -13.70
C ALA A 87 9.79 -5.63 -14.75
N ALA A 88 9.47 -6.43 -15.76
CA ALA A 88 10.40 -6.84 -16.81
C ALA A 88 9.81 -6.50 -18.18
N HIS A 89 10.60 -5.82 -19.01
CA HIS A 89 10.25 -5.51 -20.39
C HIS A 89 10.80 -6.57 -21.34
N PHE A 90 9.95 -7.07 -22.22
CA PHE A 90 10.31 -8.04 -23.25
C PHE A 90 10.01 -7.45 -24.62
N PRO A 91 10.99 -7.42 -25.56
CA PRO A 91 10.76 -6.94 -26.92
C PRO A 91 9.76 -7.81 -27.71
N VAL A 92 9.64 -9.09 -27.32
CA VAL A 92 8.66 -10.02 -27.87
C VAL A 92 7.80 -10.54 -26.73
N SER A 93 6.48 -10.70 -26.99
CA SER A 93 5.56 -11.18 -25.96
C SER A 93 5.95 -12.57 -25.46
N PRO A 94 6.26 -12.71 -24.16
CA PRO A 94 6.56 -14.02 -23.58
C PRO A 94 5.36 -14.95 -23.54
N TRP A 95 4.16 -14.38 -23.53
CA TRP A 95 2.94 -15.18 -23.37
C TRP A 95 1.76 -14.52 -24.11
N PRO A 96 1.72 -14.66 -25.43
CA PRO A 96 0.63 -14.12 -26.24
C PRO A 96 -0.72 -14.60 -25.70
N HIS A 97 -1.70 -13.73 -25.69
CA HIS A 97 -3.07 -14.01 -25.26
C HIS A 97 -3.30 -14.18 -23.75
N HIS A 98 -2.30 -13.95 -22.89
CA HIS A 98 -2.47 -13.94 -21.44
C HIS A 98 -2.31 -12.52 -20.90
N GLU A 99 -3.26 -12.11 -20.07
CA GLU A 99 -3.21 -10.82 -19.36
C GLU A 99 -2.65 -10.96 -17.95
N GLY A 100 -2.82 -12.13 -17.33
CA GLY A 100 -2.26 -12.44 -16.03
C GLY A 100 -2.60 -13.86 -15.57
N MET A 101 -1.85 -14.35 -14.59
CA MET A 101 -2.04 -15.68 -14.03
C MET A 101 -1.59 -15.75 -12.60
N ARG A 102 -2.34 -16.51 -11.79
CA ARG A 102 -1.88 -16.98 -10.49
C ARG A 102 -0.97 -18.19 -10.69
N CYS A 103 0.27 -18.10 -10.21
CA CYS A 103 1.27 -19.13 -10.37
C CYS A 103 1.19 -20.18 -9.26
N LYS A 104 1.51 -21.44 -9.60
CA LYS A 104 1.72 -22.54 -8.64
C LYS A 104 3.22 -22.80 -8.47
N HIS A 105 4.00 -21.72 -8.24
CA HIS A 105 5.44 -21.79 -8.07
C HIS A 105 5.82 -21.30 -6.68
N PRO A 106 6.78 -21.90 -5.96
CA PRO A 106 7.13 -21.49 -4.59
C PRO A 106 7.49 -20.02 -4.47
N ALA A 107 8.28 -19.49 -5.41
CA ALA A 107 8.71 -18.10 -5.40
C ALA A 107 7.73 -17.13 -6.06
N LEU A 108 6.95 -17.59 -7.04
CA LEU A 108 6.13 -16.72 -7.90
C LEU A 108 4.64 -16.91 -7.61
N PHE A 109 3.97 -15.85 -7.18
CA PHE A 109 2.56 -15.88 -6.81
C PHE A 109 1.62 -15.41 -7.93
N TRP A 110 1.97 -14.29 -8.55
CA TRP A 110 1.14 -13.66 -9.58
C TRP A 110 2.01 -13.02 -10.66
N VAL A 111 1.59 -13.18 -11.89
CA VAL A 111 2.19 -12.48 -13.04
C VAL A 111 1.12 -11.75 -13.82
N ALA A 112 1.41 -10.57 -14.32
CA ALA A 112 0.47 -9.77 -15.10
C ALA A 112 1.17 -9.07 -16.26
N ASN A 113 0.54 -9.12 -17.43
CA ASN A 113 0.92 -8.32 -18.58
C ASN A 113 0.44 -6.88 -18.35
N ASN A 114 1.38 -5.99 -17.99
CA ASN A 114 1.05 -4.61 -17.73
C ASN A 114 0.74 -3.82 -19.01
N SER A 115 1.22 -4.28 -20.16
CA SER A 115 0.97 -3.67 -21.47
C SER A 115 -0.40 -4.03 -22.06
N SER A 116 -1.12 -5.03 -21.52
CA SER A 116 -2.49 -5.35 -21.92
C SER A 116 -3.52 -4.29 -21.47
N LYS A 117 -3.13 -3.37 -20.59
CA LYS A 117 -4.04 -2.35 -20.07
C LYS A 117 -4.32 -1.27 -21.12
N PRO A 118 -5.55 -0.74 -21.18
CA PRO A 118 -5.93 0.30 -22.14
C PRO A 118 -5.01 1.53 -22.11
N GLY A 119 -4.63 2.01 -23.29
CA GLY A 119 -3.79 3.21 -23.47
C GLY A 119 -2.31 2.98 -23.16
N ARG A 120 -1.84 1.77 -23.37
CA ARG A 120 -0.43 1.38 -23.33
C ARG A 120 -0.07 0.76 -24.69
N ASP A 121 0.52 1.60 -25.54
CA ASP A 121 0.81 1.26 -26.95
C ASP A 121 2.34 1.22 -27.16
N ASP A 122 3.13 0.97 -26.11
CA ASP A 122 4.58 0.85 -26.19
C ASP A 122 4.98 -0.42 -26.97
N GLU A 123 6.09 -0.36 -27.71
CA GLU A 123 6.67 -1.55 -28.32
C GLU A 123 7.09 -2.56 -27.24
N GLY A 124 6.94 -3.87 -27.52
CA GLY A 124 7.20 -4.92 -26.55
C GLY A 124 6.14 -5.04 -25.46
N GLN A 125 6.46 -5.73 -24.38
CA GLN A 125 5.54 -5.96 -23.27
C GLN A 125 6.21 -5.88 -21.91
N TRP A 126 5.59 -5.12 -21.01
CA TRP A 126 5.91 -5.11 -19.60
C TRP A 126 5.13 -6.19 -18.86
N TRP A 127 5.84 -7.08 -18.22
CA TRP A 127 5.29 -8.06 -17.30
C TRP A 127 5.67 -7.73 -15.87
N VAL A 128 4.71 -7.81 -14.96
CA VAL A 128 4.93 -7.63 -13.53
C VAL A 128 4.83 -8.98 -12.85
N LEU A 129 5.89 -9.34 -12.15
CA LEU A 129 6.06 -10.58 -11.41
C LEU A 129 5.98 -10.28 -9.92
N HIS A 130 5.03 -10.88 -9.22
CA HIS A 130 4.91 -10.77 -7.77
C HIS A 130 5.37 -12.06 -7.12
N ALA A 131 6.33 -11.95 -6.21
CA ALA A 131 6.76 -13.07 -5.39
C ALA A 131 5.66 -13.53 -4.43
N SER A 132 5.73 -14.78 -3.99
CA SER A 132 4.89 -15.25 -2.89
C SER A 132 5.29 -14.58 -1.58
N PRO A 133 4.35 -14.37 -0.63
CA PRO A 133 4.68 -13.78 0.67
C PRO A 133 5.75 -14.57 1.41
N ALA A 134 5.60 -15.87 1.56
CA ALA A 134 6.57 -16.71 2.26
C ALA A 134 7.97 -16.61 1.65
N TRP A 135 8.06 -16.68 0.32
CA TRP A 135 9.37 -16.52 -0.35
C TRP A 135 9.93 -15.10 -0.13
N THR A 136 9.08 -14.08 -0.10
CA THR A 136 9.50 -12.70 0.16
C THR A 136 10.04 -12.54 1.58
N GLU A 137 9.39 -13.12 2.58
CA GLU A 137 9.86 -13.11 3.98
C GLU A 137 11.25 -13.73 4.11
N ASP A 138 11.46 -14.90 3.48
CA ASP A 138 12.75 -15.59 3.48
C ASP A 138 13.85 -14.82 2.72
N ASN A 139 13.48 -13.92 1.81
CA ASN A 139 14.39 -13.16 0.95
C ASN A 139 14.25 -11.64 1.12
N VAL A 140 13.73 -11.18 2.26
CA VAL A 140 13.41 -9.74 2.45
C VAL A 140 14.64 -8.84 2.32
N ASP A 141 15.81 -9.29 2.76
CA ASP A 141 17.08 -8.56 2.73
C ASP A 141 17.99 -8.97 1.56
N THR A 142 17.51 -9.81 0.66
CA THR A 142 18.26 -10.22 -0.54
C THR A 142 18.44 -9.01 -1.47
N PRO A 143 19.61 -8.82 -2.10
CA PRO A 143 19.84 -7.77 -3.08
C PRO A 143 18.83 -7.82 -4.23
N ALA A 144 18.39 -6.64 -4.69
CA ALA A 144 17.34 -6.51 -5.70
C ALA A 144 17.67 -7.23 -7.02
N GLU A 145 18.94 -7.22 -7.41
CA GLU A 145 19.43 -7.88 -8.62
C GLU A 145 19.28 -9.41 -8.50
N GLU A 146 19.65 -9.98 -7.36
CA GLU A 146 19.51 -11.42 -7.10
C GLU A 146 18.04 -11.84 -7.03
N VAL A 147 17.18 -11.01 -6.44
CA VAL A 147 15.72 -11.22 -6.45
C VAL A 147 15.19 -11.23 -7.89
N ALA A 148 15.63 -10.28 -8.72
CA ALA A 148 15.23 -10.22 -10.12
C ALA A 148 15.61 -11.49 -10.87
N GLU A 149 16.84 -11.96 -10.72
CA GLU A 149 17.33 -13.21 -11.35
C GLU A 149 16.48 -14.42 -10.96
N LYS A 150 16.20 -14.58 -9.66
CA LYS A 150 15.39 -15.68 -9.13
C LYS A 150 13.96 -15.65 -9.63
N LEU A 151 13.32 -14.48 -9.64
CA LEU A 151 11.93 -14.35 -10.11
C LEU A 151 11.80 -14.47 -11.63
N LEU A 152 12.80 -14.02 -12.40
CA LEU A 152 12.86 -14.24 -13.85
C LEU A 152 13.10 -15.73 -14.18
N ALA A 153 13.91 -16.44 -13.40
CA ALA A 153 14.05 -17.87 -13.53
C ALA A 153 12.72 -18.60 -13.28
N ALA A 154 12.03 -18.27 -12.19
CA ALA A 154 10.70 -18.79 -11.88
C ALA A 154 9.66 -18.49 -12.96
N PHE A 155 9.75 -17.30 -13.58
CA PHE A 155 8.90 -16.93 -14.70
C PHE A 155 9.16 -17.78 -15.94
N ARG A 156 10.43 -18.03 -16.29
CA ARG A 156 10.82 -18.94 -17.37
C ARG A 156 10.32 -20.36 -17.15
N GLU A 157 10.49 -20.88 -15.94
CA GLU A 157 9.98 -22.21 -15.56
C GLU A 157 8.45 -22.30 -15.71
N THR A 158 7.75 -21.22 -15.37
CA THR A 158 6.28 -21.18 -15.42
C THR A 158 5.74 -21.04 -16.83
N THR A 159 6.38 -20.24 -17.67
CA THR A 159 5.89 -19.89 -19.01
C THR A 159 6.55 -20.69 -20.14
N GLY A 160 7.74 -21.27 -19.91
CA GLY A 160 8.56 -21.88 -20.95
C GLY A 160 9.22 -20.86 -21.90
N PHE A 161 9.22 -19.57 -21.56
CA PHE A 161 9.77 -18.52 -22.42
C PHE A 161 11.22 -18.19 -22.03
N ASP A 162 12.13 -18.47 -22.94
CA ASP A 162 13.57 -18.41 -22.67
C ASP A 162 14.24 -17.06 -23.02
N THR A 163 13.53 -16.19 -23.78
CA THR A 163 14.09 -14.87 -24.11
C THR A 163 14.13 -13.98 -22.87
N GLY A 164 15.31 -13.44 -22.56
CA GLY A 164 15.47 -12.52 -21.45
C GLY A 164 14.80 -11.15 -21.70
N PRO A 165 14.47 -10.42 -20.65
CA PRO A 165 14.05 -9.03 -20.74
C PRO A 165 15.24 -8.13 -21.11
N ASP A 166 14.95 -6.99 -21.74
CA ASP A 166 15.93 -5.94 -22.03
C ASP A 166 15.93 -4.82 -20.99
N GLU A 167 14.86 -4.73 -20.17
CA GLU A 167 14.79 -3.82 -19.04
C GLU A 167 14.15 -4.51 -17.83
N VAL A 168 14.69 -4.26 -16.64
CA VAL A 168 14.19 -4.84 -15.36
C VAL A 168 14.16 -3.76 -14.29
N VAL A 169 13.05 -3.65 -13.58
CA VAL A 169 12.87 -2.81 -12.40
C VAL A 169 12.39 -3.67 -11.25
N THR A 170 13.12 -3.66 -10.14
CA THR A 170 12.79 -4.45 -8.94
C THR A 170 12.40 -3.53 -7.79
N HIS A 171 11.33 -3.87 -7.09
CA HIS A 171 10.85 -3.12 -5.94
C HIS A 171 10.42 -4.03 -4.80
N ARG A 172 10.75 -3.64 -3.57
CA ARG A 172 10.33 -4.32 -2.34
C ARG A 172 9.21 -3.55 -1.67
N TRP A 173 8.02 -4.13 -1.67
CA TRP A 173 6.87 -3.63 -0.92
C TRP A 173 6.87 -4.25 0.47
N LEU A 174 7.21 -3.49 1.51
CA LEU A 174 7.20 -3.98 2.89
C LEU A 174 5.78 -4.13 3.45
N TYR A 175 4.83 -3.34 2.93
CA TYR A 175 3.44 -3.31 3.36
C TYR A 175 2.54 -3.59 2.17
N ALA A 176 2.69 -4.78 1.57
CA ALA A 176 2.05 -5.08 0.29
C ALA A 176 0.58 -5.46 0.43
N ARG A 177 0.23 -6.18 1.48
CA ARG A 177 -1.15 -6.58 1.76
C ARG A 177 -1.30 -7.05 3.20
N SER A 178 -2.53 -7.07 3.71
CA SER A 178 -2.88 -7.70 4.98
C SER A 178 -3.66 -8.98 4.74
N GLU A 179 -3.44 -10.01 5.55
CA GLU A 179 -4.16 -11.28 5.49
C GLU A 179 -4.86 -11.60 6.82
N GLY A 180 -6.08 -12.15 6.70
CA GLY A 180 -6.84 -12.65 7.85
C GLY A 180 -7.35 -11.55 8.80
N GLY A 181 -7.83 -11.99 9.97
CA GLY A 181 -8.30 -11.13 11.06
C GLY A 181 -9.66 -10.49 10.84
N GLU A 182 -10.02 -9.62 11.77
CA GLU A 182 -11.25 -8.85 11.69
C GLU A 182 -11.07 -7.63 10.78
N HIS A 183 -12.15 -7.24 10.12
CA HIS A 183 -12.20 -6.10 9.24
C HIS A 183 -13.28 -5.12 9.75
N PRO A 184 -12.97 -4.28 10.75
CA PRO A 184 -13.92 -3.33 11.33
C PRO A 184 -14.37 -2.22 10.36
N GLY A 185 -13.76 -2.14 9.20
CA GLY A 185 -13.99 -1.09 8.22
C GLY A 185 -13.11 0.13 8.48
N HIS A 186 -13.19 0.71 9.64
CA HIS A 186 -12.39 1.84 10.10
C HIS A 186 -12.32 1.86 11.63
N LEU A 187 -11.51 2.74 12.20
CA LEU A 187 -11.49 3.01 13.65
C LEU A 187 -11.65 4.51 13.87
N TRP A 188 -12.55 4.88 14.78
CA TRP A 188 -12.76 6.25 15.21
C TRP A 188 -12.60 6.38 16.71
N PHE A 189 -11.77 7.32 17.16
CA PHE A 189 -11.49 7.64 18.56
C PHE A 189 -12.01 9.04 18.87
N PRO A 190 -13.30 9.19 19.26
CA PRO A 190 -13.95 10.49 19.40
C PRO A 190 -13.30 11.41 20.42
N ASP A 191 -12.82 10.89 21.55
CA ASP A 191 -12.15 11.67 22.60
C ASP A 191 -10.83 12.29 22.12
N TYR A 192 -10.21 11.67 21.11
CA TYR A 192 -8.99 12.15 20.47
C TYR A 192 -9.26 12.88 19.16
N LYS A 193 -10.45 12.74 18.59
CA LYS A 193 -10.76 13.18 17.21
C LYS A 193 -9.73 12.64 16.20
N ILE A 194 -9.32 11.38 16.39
CA ILE A 194 -8.42 10.66 15.49
C ILE A 194 -9.18 9.51 14.85
N GLY A 195 -9.04 9.37 13.53
CA GLY A 195 -9.57 8.25 12.76
C GLY A 195 -8.47 7.48 12.04
N LEU A 196 -8.67 6.17 11.88
CA LEU A 196 -7.82 5.32 11.05
C LEU A 196 -8.67 4.71 9.94
N ALA A 197 -8.21 4.82 8.72
CA ALA A 197 -8.85 4.22 7.55
C ALA A 197 -7.80 3.63 6.60
N GLY A 198 -8.16 2.58 5.90
CA GLY A 198 -7.26 1.92 4.95
C GLY A 198 -7.81 0.57 4.51
N ASP A 199 -7.24 0.05 3.43
CA ASP A 199 -7.58 -1.28 2.93
C ASP A 199 -7.34 -2.40 3.95
N TRP A 200 -6.35 -2.26 4.80
CA TRP A 200 -6.02 -3.21 5.88
C TRP A 200 -7.10 -3.34 6.96
N LEU A 201 -8.02 -2.36 7.07
CA LEU A 201 -9.21 -2.42 7.92
C LEU A 201 -10.44 -2.98 7.18
N SER A 202 -10.35 -3.21 5.86
CA SER A 202 -11.48 -3.52 4.99
C SER A 202 -11.16 -4.57 3.91
N GLY A 203 -10.36 -5.59 4.25
CA GLY A 203 -10.11 -6.76 3.41
C GLY A 203 -8.97 -6.63 2.38
N GLY A 204 -8.11 -5.61 2.48
CA GLY A 204 -6.86 -5.50 1.71
C GLY A 204 -7.02 -5.24 0.21
N ARG A 205 -8.10 -4.57 -0.21
CA ARG A 205 -8.40 -4.22 -1.60
C ARG A 205 -8.57 -2.73 -1.78
N VAL A 206 -8.41 -2.23 -3.01
CA VAL A 206 -8.59 -0.81 -3.34
C VAL A 206 -10.00 -0.33 -2.99
N GLU A 207 -11.02 -1.13 -3.28
CA GLU A 207 -12.41 -0.86 -2.90
C GLU A 207 -12.57 -0.78 -1.38
N GLY A 208 -11.89 -1.67 -0.65
CA GLY A 208 -11.89 -1.66 0.82
C GLY A 208 -11.30 -0.37 1.39
N ALA A 209 -10.27 0.20 0.78
CA ALA A 209 -9.73 1.50 1.19
C ALA A 209 -10.76 2.63 1.03
N PHE A 210 -11.52 2.61 -0.07
CA PHE A 210 -12.58 3.58 -0.32
C PHE A 210 -13.73 3.42 0.67
N ASP A 211 -14.21 2.20 0.88
CA ASP A 211 -15.31 1.90 1.82
C ASP A 211 -14.91 2.26 3.26
N SER A 212 -13.67 1.97 3.64
CA SER A 212 -13.10 2.34 4.94
C SER A 212 -13.14 3.86 5.18
N ALA A 213 -12.70 4.63 4.19
CA ALA A 213 -12.72 6.09 4.28
C ALA A 213 -14.16 6.65 4.32
N CYS A 214 -15.07 6.13 3.50
CA CYS A 214 -16.47 6.53 3.50
C CYS A 214 -17.16 6.23 4.84
N GLY A 215 -16.92 5.05 5.40
CA GLY A 215 -17.46 4.65 6.70
C GLY A 215 -16.99 5.58 7.82
N LEU A 216 -15.69 5.87 7.86
CA LEU A 216 -15.13 6.79 8.85
C LEU A 216 -15.72 8.21 8.74
N VAL A 217 -15.82 8.75 7.52
CA VAL A 217 -16.41 10.10 7.33
C VAL A 217 -17.88 10.12 7.73
N ALA A 218 -18.64 9.07 7.43
CA ALA A 218 -20.04 8.98 7.85
C ALA A 218 -20.18 9.00 9.38
N GLU A 219 -19.34 8.24 10.10
CA GLU A 219 -19.33 8.24 11.56
C GLU A 219 -18.94 9.61 12.14
N LEU A 220 -17.92 10.24 11.57
CA LEU A 220 -17.41 11.55 11.98
C LEU A 220 -18.49 12.66 11.83
N THR A 221 -19.33 12.57 10.78
CA THR A 221 -20.38 13.57 10.49
C THR A 221 -21.68 13.32 11.25
N THR A 222 -21.89 12.08 11.74
CA THR A 222 -23.09 11.72 12.52
C THR A 222 -22.90 11.85 14.04
N ALA A 223 -21.65 11.95 14.51
CA ALA A 223 -21.36 12.19 15.92
C ALA A 223 -21.99 13.53 16.37
N PRO A 224 -22.81 13.56 17.43
CA PRO A 224 -23.41 14.80 17.90
C PRO A 224 -22.31 15.75 18.32
N THR A 225 -22.34 16.98 17.77
CA THR A 225 -21.47 18.06 18.20
C THR A 225 -21.78 18.34 19.67
N THR A 226 -21.00 17.81 20.58
CA THR A 226 -21.13 18.15 22.01
C THR A 226 -20.78 19.63 22.15
N GLN A 227 -21.80 20.44 22.41
CA GLN A 227 -21.67 21.86 22.71
C GLN A 227 -21.05 22.06 24.08
#